data_3199724b5a0d470d288d87b8fd3609e5
#
_entry.id   3199724b5a0d470d288d87b8fd3609e5
#
_cell.length_a   1.000
_cell.length_b   1.000
_cell.length_c   1.000
_cell.angle_alpha   90.00
_cell.angle_beta   90.00
_cell.angle_gamma   90.00
#
_symmetry.space_group_name_H-M   'P 1'
#
loop_
_entity.id
_entity.type
_entity.pdbx_description
1 polymer ?
#
loop_
_entity_poly.entity_id
_entity_poly.type
_entity_poly.pdbx_seq_one_letter_code
_entity_poly.pdbx_strand_id
1 'polypeptide(L)'
;MKEIERKYLVTSMDFVREATEVIPIDQGYLHAQPPTLRVRLWGEQGFITIKGRSDLSGLSRDEYEYEIPVADARSLLELCGSHRLSKVRHLVPYRGHTWEVDIFTGRHEGLVLAEIELSSISEQYDLPPWVGEEVTGDPRYYNAMLARKQ
;
A
#
# COMPACT_ATOMS: atom_id res chain seq x y z
N MET A 1 -7.82 -15.56 -2.28
CA MET A 1 -6.82 -15.44 -1.22
C MET A 1 -7.14 -14.23 -0.35
N LYS A 2 -7.04 -14.36 0.94
CA LYS A 2 -7.33 -13.25 1.88
C LYS A 2 -6.08 -12.45 2.16
N GLU A 3 -6.24 -11.13 2.15
CA GLU A 3 -5.23 -10.21 2.64
C GLU A 3 -5.71 -9.65 3.97
N ILE A 4 -4.86 -9.72 4.99
CA ILE A 4 -5.15 -9.16 6.31
C ILE A 4 -4.03 -8.20 6.64
N GLU A 5 -4.37 -6.92 6.84
CA GLU A 5 -3.36 -5.91 7.13
C GLU A 5 -3.87 -4.87 8.10
N ARG A 6 -2.93 -4.23 8.81
CA ARG A 6 -3.21 -3.07 9.64
C ARG A 6 -2.39 -1.89 9.14
N LYS A 7 -2.95 -0.70 9.27
CA LYS A 7 -2.37 0.52 8.75
C LYS A 7 -2.26 1.56 9.85
N TYR A 8 -1.13 2.28 9.88
CA TYR A 8 -0.82 3.25 10.91
C TYR A 8 -0.26 4.53 10.31
N LEU A 9 -0.49 5.64 10.99
CA LEU A 9 0.26 6.86 10.75
C LEU A 9 1.66 6.70 11.33
N VAL A 10 2.59 7.54 10.88
CA VAL A 10 4.00 7.49 11.28
C VAL A 10 4.36 8.79 11.98
N THR A 11 5.01 8.69 13.14
CA THR A 11 5.32 9.84 13.98
C THR A 11 6.73 10.40 13.79
N SER A 12 7.64 9.62 13.20
CA SER A 12 9.01 10.08 12.94
C SER A 12 9.57 9.35 11.73
N MET A 13 10.68 9.89 11.19
CA MET A 13 11.34 9.31 10.03
C MET A 13 12.49 8.36 10.41
N ASP A 14 12.55 7.93 11.66
CA ASP A 14 13.62 7.05 12.15
C ASP A 14 13.66 5.71 11.41
N PHE A 15 12.52 5.27 10.86
CA PHE A 15 12.46 4.02 10.10
C PHE A 15 13.37 4.01 8.87
N VAL A 16 13.70 5.18 8.31
CA VAL A 16 14.46 5.27 7.06
C VAL A 16 15.80 4.58 7.17
N ARG A 17 16.50 4.76 8.28
CA ARG A 17 17.83 4.15 8.48
C ARG A 17 17.75 2.66 8.80
N GLU A 18 16.58 2.15 9.14
CA GLU A 18 16.38 0.74 9.48
C GLU A 18 15.87 -0.09 8.29
N ALA A 19 15.54 0.58 7.18
CA ALA A 19 15.02 -0.09 6.00
C ALA A 19 16.07 -0.99 5.35
N THR A 20 15.66 -2.20 4.99
CA THR A 20 16.52 -3.14 4.26
C THR A 20 16.36 -3.02 2.75
N GLU A 21 15.22 -2.49 2.29
CA GLU A 21 14.98 -2.24 0.88
C GLU A 21 14.18 -0.95 0.73
N VAL A 22 14.42 -0.25 -0.36
CA VAL A 22 13.72 0.98 -0.72
C VAL A 22 13.29 0.85 -2.17
N ILE A 23 11.98 0.85 -2.41
CA ILE A 23 11.41 0.50 -3.71
C ILE A 23 10.50 1.63 -4.19
N PRO A 24 10.78 2.24 -5.36
CA PRO A 24 9.84 3.19 -5.94
C PRO A 24 8.62 2.46 -6.48
N ILE A 25 7.44 2.99 -6.18
CA ILE A 25 6.17 2.43 -6.63
C ILE A 25 5.38 3.52 -7.36
N ASP A 26 4.91 3.18 -8.57
CA ASP A 26 3.98 4.00 -9.31
C ASP A 26 2.75 3.15 -9.53
N GLN A 27 1.58 3.60 -9.08
CA GLN A 27 0.38 2.80 -9.20
C GLN A 27 -0.83 3.63 -9.59
N GLY A 28 -1.77 2.97 -10.25
CA GLY A 28 -3.00 3.60 -10.69
C GLY A 28 -4.17 2.63 -10.61
N TYR A 29 -5.36 3.18 -10.76
CA TYR A 29 -6.59 2.41 -10.64
C TYR A 29 -7.41 2.52 -11.93
N LEU A 30 -7.68 1.38 -12.55
CA LEU A 30 -8.63 1.28 -13.65
C LEU A 30 -10.05 1.20 -13.12
N HIS A 31 -10.21 0.69 -11.90
CA HIS A 31 -11.48 0.69 -11.18
C HIS A 31 -11.17 0.98 -9.71
N ALA A 32 -11.68 2.09 -9.20
CA ALA A 32 -11.33 2.56 -7.85
C ALA A 32 -12.32 2.14 -6.77
N GLN A 33 -13.53 1.69 -7.15
CA GLN A 33 -14.50 1.16 -6.21
C GLN A 33 -14.32 -0.36 -6.06
N PRO A 34 -14.66 -0.95 -4.90
CA PRO A 34 -14.57 -2.41 -4.77
C PRO A 34 -15.52 -3.12 -5.74
N PRO A 35 -15.07 -4.16 -6.44
CA PRO A 35 -13.69 -4.64 -6.47
C PRO A 35 -12.77 -3.64 -7.18
N THR A 36 -11.66 -3.29 -6.55
CA THR A 36 -10.70 -2.38 -7.16
C THR A 36 -9.84 -3.13 -8.16
N LEU A 37 -9.42 -2.43 -9.21
CA LEU A 37 -8.45 -2.96 -10.17
C LEU A 37 -7.28 -2.00 -10.23
N ARG A 38 -6.14 -2.44 -9.69
CA ARG A 38 -4.92 -1.65 -9.56
C ARG A 38 -3.85 -2.17 -10.50
N VAL A 39 -3.13 -1.24 -11.14
CA VAL A 39 -1.91 -1.52 -11.88
C VAL A 39 -0.76 -0.90 -11.13
N ARG A 40 0.35 -1.60 -11.00
CA ARG A 40 1.49 -1.13 -10.22
C ARG A 40 2.80 -1.44 -10.93
N LEU A 41 3.70 -0.45 -10.95
CA LEU A 41 5.12 -0.69 -11.16
C LEU A 41 5.77 -0.73 -9.78
N TRP A 42 6.41 -1.85 -9.49
CA TRP A 42 7.16 -2.08 -8.27
C TRP A 42 8.63 -2.21 -8.69
N GLY A 43 9.38 -1.10 -8.63
CA GLY A 43 10.72 -1.10 -9.22
C GLY A 43 10.64 -1.44 -10.70
N GLU A 44 11.28 -2.54 -11.08
CA GLU A 44 11.33 -3.01 -12.47
C GLU A 44 10.32 -4.12 -12.77
N GLN A 45 9.31 -4.30 -11.91
CA GLN A 45 8.28 -5.32 -12.09
C GLN A 45 6.90 -4.69 -12.21
N GLY A 46 6.03 -5.32 -13.01
CA GLY A 46 4.66 -4.86 -13.17
C GLY A 46 3.67 -5.86 -12.58
N PHE A 47 2.59 -5.34 -11.99
CA PHE A 47 1.55 -6.18 -11.38
C PHE A 47 0.17 -5.61 -11.65
N ILE A 48 -0.79 -6.53 -11.77
CA ILE A 48 -2.20 -6.19 -11.73
C ILE A 48 -2.80 -6.82 -10.46
N THR A 49 -3.60 -6.06 -9.72
CA THR A 49 -4.17 -6.54 -8.46
C THR A 49 -5.66 -6.22 -8.43
N ILE A 50 -6.44 -7.22 -8.06
CA ILE A 50 -7.88 -7.07 -7.89
C ILE A 50 -8.17 -7.33 -6.41
N LYS A 51 -8.84 -6.36 -5.75
CA LYS A 51 -9.20 -6.47 -4.33
C LYS A 51 -10.69 -6.31 -4.17
N GLY A 52 -11.28 -7.24 -3.43
CA GLY A 52 -12.69 -7.19 -3.09
C GLY A 52 -12.97 -6.17 -1.99
N ARG A 53 -14.24 -6.11 -1.58
CA ARG A 53 -14.65 -5.24 -0.48
C ARG A 53 -14.09 -5.77 0.84
N SER A 54 -13.65 -4.87 1.72
CA SER A 54 -13.24 -5.23 3.08
C SER A 54 -14.40 -5.83 3.85
N ASP A 55 -14.10 -6.73 4.77
CA ASP A 55 -15.09 -7.20 5.73
C ASP A 55 -15.45 -6.08 6.72
N LEU A 56 -16.37 -6.36 7.66
CA LEU A 56 -16.84 -5.35 8.61
C LEU A 56 -15.74 -4.81 9.52
N SER A 57 -14.67 -5.58 9.73
CA SER A 57 -13.56 -5.14 10.59
C SER A 57 -12.63 -4.16 9.87
N GLY A 58 -12.68 -4.11 8.53
CA GLY A 58 -11.74 -3.35 7.72
C GLY A 58 -10.37 -3.99 7.60
N LEU A 59 -10.16 -5.16 8.21
CA LEU A 59 -8.87 -5.84 8.27
C LEU A 59 -8.63 -6.79 7.11
N SER A 60 -9.69 -7.42 6.58
CA SER A 60 -9.57 -8.53 5.65
C SER A 60 -10.36 -8.28 4.37
N ARG A 61 -9.77 -8.65 3.22
CA ARG A 61 -10.45 -8.66 1.93
C ARG A 61 -9.77 -9.65 1.00
N ASP A 62 -10.50 -10.08 -0.02
CA ASP A 62 -9.95 -10.96 -1.05
C ASP A 62 -8.99 -10.19 -1.94
N GLU A 63 -7.88 -10.81 -2.28
CA GLU A 63 -6.87 -10.22 -3.14
C GLU A 63 -6.40 -11.25 -4.17
N TYR A 64 -6.30 -10.79 -5.42
CA TYR A 64 -5.76 -11.57 -6.54
C TYR A 64 -4.71 -10.71 -7.23
N GLU A 65 -3.47 -11.21 -7.31
CA GLU A 65 -2.38 -10.45 -7.88
C GLU A 65 -1.64 -11.27 -8.92
N TYR A 66 -1.33 -10.65 -10.05
CA TYR A 66 -0.66 -11.29 -11.17
C TYR A 66 0.44 -10.38 -11.69
N GLU A 67 1.61 -10.98 -11.90
CA GLU A 67 2.71 -10.25 -12.55
C GLU A 67 2.39 -10.10 -14.03
N ILE A 68 2.67 -8.91 -14.58
CA ILE A 68 2.48 -8.59 -16.00
C ILE A 68 3.77 -7.98 -16.55
N PRO A 69 3.97 -7.99 -17.87
CA PRO A 69 5.14 -7.34 -18.46
C PRO A 69 5.18 -5.86 -18.08
N VAL A 70 6.38 -5.35 -17.85
CA VAL A 70 6.58 -3.93 -17.49
C VAL A 70 5.99 -3.00 -18.54
N ALA A 71 6.16 -3.34 -19.83
CA ALA A 71 5.60 -2.54 -20.92
C ALA A 71 4.08 -2.44 -20.81
N ASP A 72 3.41 -3.54 -20.45
CA ASP A 72 1.95 -3.54 -20.28
C ASP A 72 1.56 -2.70 -19.06
N ALA A 73 2.31 -2.82 -17.95
CA ALA A 73 2.03 -2.02 -16.77
C ALA A 73 2.13 -0.52 -17.09
N ARG A 74 3.14 -0.10 -17.84
CA ARG A 74 3.29 1.30 -18.24
C ARG A 74 2.12 1.78 -19.08
N SER A 75 1.69 0.96 -20.05
CA SER A 75 0.56 1.30 -20.91
C SER A 75 -0.75 1.37 -20.12
N LEU A 76 -0.95 0.43 -19.20
CA LEU A 76 -2.15 0.41 -18.36
C LEU A 76 -2.17 1.60 -17.39
N LEU A 77 -1.03 2.03 -16.87
CA LEU A 77 -0.94 3.23 -16.04
C LEU A 77 -1.40 4.46 -16.80
N GLU A 78 -1.10 4.56 -18.11
CA GLU A 78 -1.60 5.66 -18.94
C GLU A 78 -3.13 5.66 -18.98
N LEU A 79 -3.75 4.46 -19.02
CA LEU A 79 -5.21 4.35 -19.02
C LEU A 79 -5.84 4.78 -17.70
N CYS A 80 -5.08 4.77 -16.61
CA CYS A 80 -5.59 5.22 -15.31
C CYS A 80 -5.79 6.74 -15.26
N GLY A 81 -5.19 7.48 -16.18
CA GLY A 81 -5.31 8.93 -16.23
C GLY A 81 -4.81 9.57 -14.94
N SER A 82 -5.66 10.36 -14.30
CA SER A 82 -5.30 11.06 -13.06
C SER A 82 -5.50 10.22 -11.80
N HIS A 83 -6.04 9.00 -11.93
CA HIS A 83 -6.23 8.09 -10.79
C HIS A 83 -4.94 7.33 -10.51
N ARG A 84 -3.88 8.07 -10.22
CA ARG A 84 -2.53 7.54 -10.00
C ARG A 84 -1.92 8.17 -8.76
N LEU A 85 -1.00 7.43 -8.15
CA LEU A 85 -0.14 7.97 -7.09
C LEU A 85 1.24 7.35 -7.20
N SER A 86 2.21 8.05 -6.63
CA SER A 86 3.58 7.56 -6.53
C SER A 86 4.02 7.61 -5.09
N LYS A 87 4.82 6.64 -4.69
CA LYS A 87 5.34 6.53 -3.34
C LYS A 87 6.65 5.76 -3.35
N VAL A 88 7.39 5.85 -2.26
CA VAL A 88 8.62 5.09 -2.07
C VAL A 88 8.41 4.20 -0.85
N ARG A 89 8.43 2.90 -1.07
CA ARG A 89 8.20 1.91 -0.01
C ARG A 89 9.51 1.51 0.64
N HIS A 90 9.52 1.59 1.95
CA HIS A 90 10.63 1.13 2.77
C HIS A 90 10.22 -0.16 3.46
N LEU A 91 11.00 -1.21 3.30
CA LEU A 91 10.78 -2.47 4.00
C LEU A 91 11.60 -2.43 5.29
N VAL A 92 10.92 -2.46 6.42
CA VAL A 92 11.53 -2.24 7.73
C VAL A 92 11.26 -3.44 8.63
N PRO A 93 12.26 -4.32 8.83
CA PRO A 93 12.09 -5.44 9.77
C PRO A 93 12.01 -4.94 11.21
N TYR A 94 11.08 -5.50 11.96
CA TYR A 94 10.95 -5.19 13.39
C TYR A 94 10.36 -6.38 14.14
N ARG A 95 11.17 -6.99 14.99
CA ARG A 95 10.75 -8.08 15.90
C ARG A 95 9.91 -9.17 15.21
N GLY A 96 10.47 -9.73 14.14
CA GLY A 96 9.87 -10.86 13.44
C GLY A 96 8.85 -10.52 12.37
N HIS A 97 8.55 -9.25 12.17
CA HIS A 97 7.68 -8.78 11.09
C HIS A 97 8.41 -7.79 10.20
N THR A 98 7.94 -7.67 8.96
CA THR A 98 8.45 -6.63 8.04
C THR A 98 7.35 -5.61 7.83
N TRP A 99 7.61 -4.37 8.24
CA TRP A 99 6.69 -3.25 8.00
C TRP A 99 6.94 -2.67 6.62
N GLU A 100 5.86 -2.30 5.96
CA GLU A 100 5.91 -1.59 4.69
C GLU A 100 5.58 -0.12 4.97
N VAL A 101 6.59 0.75 4.85
CA VAL A 101 6.41 2.16 5.16
C VAL A 101 6.52 2.97 3.88
N ASP A 102 5.42 3.62 3.51
CA ASP A 102 5.31 4.35 2.26
C ASP A 102 5.43 5.84 2.50
N ILE A 103 6.43 6.45 1.86
CA ILE A 103 6.57 7.90 1.80
C ILE A 103 5.94 8.32 0.47
N PHE A 104 4.84 9.06 0.54
CA PHE A 104 4.13 9.50 -0.66
C PHE A 104 4.81 10.71 -1.28
N THR A 105 4.75 10.80 -2.60
CA THR A 105 5.31 11.91 -3.37
C THR A 105 4.21 12.60 -4.16
N GLY A 106 4.54 13.73 -4.78
CA GLY A 106 3.58 14.47 -5.59
C GLY A 106 2.47 15.09 -4.76
N ARG A 107 1.21 14.84 -5.14
CA ARG A 107 0.03 15.42 -4.48
C ARG A 107 -0.07 15.14 -3.00
N HIS A 108 0.49 14.02 -2.57
CA HIS A 108 0.39 13.57 -1.18
C HIS A 108 1.72 13.70 -0.45
N GLU A 109 2.61 14.56 -0.94
CA GLU A 109 3.87 14.82 -0.27
C GLU A 109 3.63 15.23 1.18
N GLY A 110 4.38 14.63 2.08
CA GLY A 110 4.22 14.80 3.53
C GLY A 110 3.46 13.69 4.21
N LEU A 111 2.74 12.87 3.43
CA LEU A 111 2.03 11.72 4.00
C LEU A 111 2.97 10.52 4.07
N VAL A 112 3.01 9.87 5.22
CA VAL A 112 3.75 8.62 5.43
C VAL A 112 2.82 7.63 6.13
N LEU A 113 2.66 6.45 5.54
CA LEU A 113 1.80 5.39 6.08
C LEU A 113 2.61 4.12 6.27
N ALA A 114 2.34 3.42 7.37
CA ALA A 114 2.96 2.14 7.65
C ALA A 114 1.91 1.04 7.64
N GLU A 115 2.23 -0.09 7.02
CA GLU A 115 1.37 -1.24 6.95
C GLU A 115 2.10 -2.48 7.45
N ILE A 116 1.36 -3.36 8.12
CA ILE A 116 1.85 -4.68 8.49
C ILE A 116 0.84 -5.72 8.01
N GLU A 117 1.33 -6.73 7.29
CA GLU A 117 0.50 -7.83 6.81
C GLU A 117 0.55 -8.96 7.81
N LEU A 118 -0.61 -9.53 8.13
CA LEU A 118 -0.77 -10.56 9.13
C LEU A 118 -1.30 -11.84 8.50
N SER A 119 -1.00 -12.97 9.12
CA SER A 119 -1.52 -14.26 8.67
C SER A 119 -2.89 -14.58 9.26
N SER A 120 -3.26 -13.88 10.34
CA SER A 120 -4.60 -14.01 10.95
C SER A 120 -4.96 -12.71 11.65
N ILE A 121 -6.26 -12.51 11.89
CA ILE A 121 -6.76 -11.33 12.59
C ILE A 121 -6.19 -11.21 13.99
N SER A 122 -5.91 -12.34 14.62
CA SER A 122 -5.43 -12.40 16.01
C SER A 122 -3.91 -12.46 16.14
N GLU A 123 -3.18 -12.42 15.03
CA GLU A 123 -1.72 -12.49 15.10
C GLU A 123 -1.16 -11.34 15.93
N GLN A 124 -0.23 -11.66 16.83
CA GLN A 124 0.41 -10.67 17.70
C GLN A 124 1.63 -10.08 17.01
N TYR A 125 1.87 -8.80 17.22
CA TYR A 125 3.04 -8.10 16.69
C TYR A 125 3.37 -6.92 17.60
N ASP A 126 4.61 -6.45 17.51
CA ASP A 126 5.09 -5.33 18.29
C ASP A 126 5.07 -4.06 17.45
N LEU A 127 4.74 -2.93 18.09
CA LEU A 127 4.74 -1.64 17.40
C LEU A 127 6.11 -0.99 17.50
N PRO A 128 6.75 -0.66 16.38
CA PRO A 128 7.98 0.12 16.39
C PRO A 128 7.76 1.52 17.00
N PRO A 129 8.82 2.14 17.55
CA PRO A 129 8.68 3.46 18.20
C PRO A 129 8.18 4.57 17.28
N TRP A 130 8.39 4.43 15.96
CA TRP A 130 8.00 5.46 14.98
C TRP A 130 6.55 5.28 14.47
N VAL A 131 5.83 4.28 14.93
CA VAL A 131 4.43 4.04 14.56
C VAL A 131 3.52 4.89 15.46
N GLY A 132 2.51 5.51 14.85
CA GLY A 132 1.55 6.35 15.54
C GLY A 132 0.15 5.75 15.58
N GLU A 133 -0.85 6.58 15.31
CA GLU A 133 -2.25 6.19 15.38
C GLU A 133 -2.61 5.13 14.34
N GLU A 134 -3.37 4.12 14.74
CA GLU A 134 -3.90 3.13 13.80
C GLU A 134 -5.06 3.73 13.01
N VAL A 135 -4.99 3.57 11.68
CA VAL A 135 -6.01 4.07 10.75
C VAL A 135 -6.58 2.96 9.87
N THR A 136 -6.47 1.72 10.32
CA THR A 136 -7.02 0.56 9.62
C THR A 136 -8.52 0.77 9.37
N GLY A 137 -8.95 0.54 8.14
CA GLY A 137 -10.37 0.68 7.79
C GLY A 137 -10.84 2.11 7.57
N ASP A 138 -9.97 3.11 7.72
CA ASP A 138 -10.31 4.50 7.46
C ASP A 138 -10.14 4.79 5.97
N PRO A 139 -11.25 5.05 5.23
CA PRO A 139 -11.17 5.24 3.77
C PRO A 139 -10.28 6.40 3.34
N ARG A 140 -10.06 7.40 4.20
CA ARG A 140 -9.22 8.54 3.87
C ARG A 140 -7.79 8.12 3.52
N TYR A 141 -7.34 6.96 4.04
CA TYR A 141 -5.99 6.46 3.87
C TYR A 141 -5.89 5.27 2.92
N TYR A 142 -6.99 4.89 2.27
CA TYR A 142 -6.94 3.86 1.24
C TYR A 142 -6.21 4.40 0.01
N ASN A 143 -5.26 3.64 -0.53
CA ASN A 143 -4.53 4.07 -1.72
C ASN A 143 -5.47 4.38 -2.89
N ALA A 144 -6.54 3.60 -3.07
CA ALA A 144 -7.52 3.87 -4.11
C ALA A 144 -8.17 5.25 -3.95
N MET A 145 -8.40 5.67 -2.71
CA MET A 145 -8.96 6.99 -2.43
C MET A 145 -7.92 8.09 -2.61
N LEU A 146 -6.68 7.84 -2.18
CA LEU A 146 -5.59 8.78 -2.35
C LEU A 146 -5.25 9.02 -3.82
N ALA A 147 -5.44 8.03 -4.66
CA ALA A 147 -5.20 8.14 -6.10
C ALA A 147 -6.28 8.95 -6.83
N ARG A 148 -7.42 9.21 -6.20
CA ARG A 148 -8.50 9.96 -6.86
C ARG A 148 -8.07 11.41 -7.11
N LYS A 149 -8.55 11.95 -8.23
CA LYS A 149 -8.32 13.35 -8.56
C LYS A 149 -9.07 14.23 -7.56
N GLN A 150 -8.38 15.20 -7.03
CA GLN A 150 -8.96 16.20 -6.15
C GLN A 150 -9.65 17.30 -6.96
#